data_5d90446adb4d830d9d2b217a3b7f6232
#
_entry.id   5d90446adb4d830d9d2b217a3b7f6232
#
_cell.length_a   1.000
_cell.length_b   1.000
_cell.length_c   1.000
_cell.angle_alpha   90.00
_cell.angle_beta   90.00
_cell.angle_gamma   90.00
#
_symmetry.space_group_name_H-M   'P 1'
#
loop_
_entity.id
_entity.type
_entity.pdbx_description
1 polymer ?
#
loop_
_entity_poly.entity_id
_entity_poly.type
_entity_poly.pdbx_seq_one_letter_code
_entity_poly.pdbx_strand_id
1 'polypeptide(L)'
;GRYERERPGLAAFSLSGNAAAMSAIATDFDGRQVYARQVHALGQAGDVLLVFSPDGQAGNLVAAVEAAHEREMTVVALTGARGGRLAAQLRDTDVHVCVPHEQPARVSELHLLVLHCLADGLDAQLLGLPETPSTETENPA
;
A
#
# COMPACT_ATOMS: atom_id res chain seq x y z
N GLY A 1 2.77 0.64 14.65
CA GLY A 1 2.11 -0.36 15.51
C GLY A 1 2.37 -1.78 15.05
N ARG A 2 1.73 -2.73 15.65
CA ARG A 2 1.70 -4.14 15.26
C ARG A 2 0.46 -4.44 14.41
N TYR A 3 0.51 -5.52 13.64
CA TYR A 3 -0.69 -6.11 13.04
C TYR A 3 -1.29 -7.12 14.06
N GLU A 4 -0.86 -8.36 14.07
CA GLU A 4 -1.27 -9.35 15.08
C GLU A 4 -0.18 -9.62 16.12
N ARG A 5 1.05 -9.82 15.65
CA ARG A 5 2.21 -10.18 16.49
C ARG A 5 2.86 -8.93 17.06
N GLU A 6 3.34 -9.02 18.29
CA GLU A 6 4.11 -7.94 18.89
C GLU A 6 5.47 -7.81 18.21
N ARG A 7 5.82 -6.60 17.81
CA ARG A 7 7.08 -6.28 17.11
C ARG A 7 7.46 -4.81 17.27
N PRO A 8 8.71 -4.45 17.02
CA PRO A 8 9.11 -3.05 16.91
C PRO A 8 8.29 -2.30 15.84
N GLY A 9 8.07 -1.01 16.04
CA GLY A 9 7.40 -0.17 15.05
C GLY A 9 8.20 -0.09 13.75
N LEU A 10 7.52 -0.17 12.62
CA LEU A 10 8.09 0.09 11.30
C LEU A 10 7.71 1.48 10.83
N ALA A 11 8.61 2.13 10.09
CA ALA A 11 8.37 3.45 9.52
C ALA A 11 7.34 3.33 8.39
N ALA A 12 6.07 3.57 8.71
CA ALA A 12 4.99 3.61 7.74
C ALA A 12 3.94 4.63 8.19
N PHE A 13 3.43 5.44 7.25
CA PHE A 13 2.39 6.42 7.53
C PHE A 13 1.47 6.61 6.33
N SER A 14 0.26 7.07 6.61
CA SER A 14 -0.73 7.37 5.58
C SER A 14 -0.60 8.81 5.12
N LEU A 15 -0.43 9.04 3.81
CA LEU A 15 -0.44 10.38 3.22
C LEU A 15 -1.81 11.07 3.34
N SER A 16 -2.88 10.29 3.56
CA SER A 16 -4.22 10.81 3.85
C SER A 16 -4.43 11.20 5.32
N GLY A 17 -3.49 10.85 6.20
CA GLY A 17 -3.63 11.05 7.65
C GLY A 17 -3.40 12.51 8.10
N ASN A 18 -2.78 13.35 7.29
CA ASN A 18 -2.54 14.75 7.61
C ASN A 18 -3.50 15.66 6.84
N ALA A 19 -4.68 15.87 7.39
CA ALA A 19 -5.72 16.69 6.77
C ALA A 19 -5.29 18.15 6.55
N ALA A 20 -4.47 18.72 7.45
CA ALA A 20 -3.96 20.08 7.31
C ALA A 20 -3.02 20.19 6.09
N ALA A 21 -2.08 19.28 5.92
CA ALA A 21 -1.20 19.26 4.76
C ALA A 21 -2.00 19.07 3.46
N MET A 22 -2.96 18.13 3.45
CA MET A 22 -3.80 17.90 2.27
C MET A 22 -4.61 19.16 1.89
N SER A 23 -5.23 19.82 2.87
CA SER A 23 -5.99 21.04 2.65
C SER A 23 -5.11 22.18 2.12
N ALA A 24 -3.95 22.40 2.72
CA ALA A 24 -3.01 23.44 2.29
C ALA A 24 -2.54 23.17 0.84
N ILE A 25 -2.12 21.95 0.52
CA ILE A 25 -1.66 21.61 -0.83
C ILE A 25 -2.80 21.77 -1.85
N ALA A 26 -4.01 21.33 -1.52
CA ALA A 26 -5.15 21.48 -2.42
C ALA A 26 -5.52 22.93 -2.70
N THR A 27 -5.31 23.83 -1.71
CA THR A 27 -5.58 25.26 -1.83
C THR A 27 -4.49 25.97 -2.63
N ASP A 28 -3.21 25.67 -2.32
CA ASP A 28 -2.06 26.40 -2.87
C ASP A 28 -1.68 25.93 -4.27
N PHE A 29 -2.03 24.69 -4.63
CA PHE A 29 -1.63 24.07 -5.91
C PHE A 29 -2.84 23.49 -6.67
N ASP A 30 -3.12 22.21 -6.45
CA ASP A 30 -4.20 21.45 -7.12
C ASP A 30 -4.49 20.19 -6.29
N GLY A 31 -5.75 19.77 -6.24
CA GLY A 31 -6.15 18.51 -5.60
C GLY A 31 -5.44 17.27 -6.15
N ARG A 32 -4.95 17.32 -7.39
CA ARG A 32 -4.11 16.25 -7.97
C ARG A 32 -2.74 16.15 -7.34
N GLN A 33 -2.23 17.20 -6.69
CA GLN A 33 -0.89 17.27 -6.10
C GLN A 33 -0.84 16.84 -4.62
N VAL A 34 -1.99 16.55 -4.02
CA VAL A 34 -2.09 16.32 -2.56
C VAL A 34 -1.19 15.20 -2.04
N TYR A 35 -0.98 14.16 -2.83
CA TYR A 35 -0.08 13.07 -2.48
C TYR A 35 1.32 13.26 -3.09
N ALA A 36 1.40 13.68 -4.34
CA ALA A 36 2.67 13.86 -5.03
C ALA A 36 3.63 14.80 -4.28
N ARG A 37 3.13 15.92 -3.77
CA ARG A 37 3.96 16.85 -2.99
C ARG A 37 4.46 16.26 -1.68
N GLN A 38 3.67 15.43 -1.02
CA GLN A 38 4.11 14.73 0.18
C GLN A 38 5.17 13.66 -0.16
N VAL A 39 4.99 12.92 -1.26
CA VAL A 39 5.98 11.97 -1.76
C VAL A 39 7.31 12.68 -2.07
N HIS A 40 7.27 13.81 -2.79
CA HIS A 40 8.49 14.59 -3.05
C HIS A 40 9.20 15.07 -1.79
N ALA A 41 8.44 15.44 -0.75
CA ALA A 41 9.00 15.97 0.49
C ALA A 41 9.60 14.88 1.40
N LEU A 42 9.01 13.68 1.42
CA LEU A 42 9.28 12.65 2.40
C LEU A 42 9.92 11.39 1.82
N GLY A 43 9.60 11.06 0.56
CA GLY A 43 10.06 9.85 -0.11
C GLY A 43 11.57 9.86 -0.37
N GLN A 44 12.20 8.73 -0.17
CA GLN A 44 13.61 8.50 -0.41
C GLN A 44 13.81 7.29 -1.32
N ALA A 45 14.95 7.21 -1.98
CA ALA A 45 15.33 6.05 -2.78
C ALA A 45 15.28 4.77 -1.94
N GLY A 46 14.61 3.76 -2.45
CA GLY A 46 14.40 2.48 -1.77
C GLY A 46 13.15 2.42 -0.87
N ASP A 47 12.45 3.53 -0.66
CA ASP A 47 11.13 3.50 -0.01
C ASP A 47 10.07 2.84 -0.91
N VAL A 48 8.94 2.48 -0.31
CA VAL A 48 7.80 1.88 -1.02
C VAL A 48 6.58 2.80 -0.92
N LEU A 49 5.98 3.11 -2.06
CA LEU A 49 4.67 3.74 -2.12
C LEU A 49 3.59 2.67 -2.34
N LEU A 50 2.73 2.46 -1.33
CA LEU A 50 1.57 1.57 -1.45
C LEU A 50 0.34 2.38 -1.85
N VAL A 51 -0.29 2.01 -2.97
CA VAL A 51 -1.41 2.75 -3.58
C VAL A 51 -2.65 1.86 -3.69
N PHE A 52 -3.79 2.40 -3.29
CA PHE A 52 -5.11 1.74 -3.42
C PHE A 52 -6.01 2.56 -4.33
N SER A 53 -6.49 1.97 -5.41
CA SER A 53 -7.42 2.61 -6.35
C SER A 53 -8.39 1.59 -6.94
N PRO A 54 -9.70 1.65 -6.61
CA PRO A 54 -10.65 0.65 -7.11
C PRO A 54 -10.77 0.59 -8.64
N ASP A 55 -10.46 1.67 -9.35
CA ASP A 55 -10.56 1.76 -10.82
C ASP A 55 -9.26 2.17 -11.52
N GLY A 56 -8.25 2.57 -10.76
CA GLY A 56 -6.96 3.03 -11.28
C GLY A 56 -7.00 4.37 -12.03
N GLN A 57 -8.08 5.17 -11.90
CA GLN A 57 -8.27 6.40 -12.70
C GLN A 57 -7.92 7.69 -11.97
N ALA A 58 -7.75 7.67 -10.66
CA ALA A 58 -7.59 8.86 -9.83
C ALA A 58 -6.30 9.64 -10.17
N GLY A 59 -6.45 10.87 -10.65
CA GLY A 59 -5.34 11.71 -11.11
C GLY A 59 -4.32 12.07 -10.02
N ASN A 60 -4.76 12.18 -8.77
CA ASN A 60 -3.88 12.41 -7.62
C ASN A 60 -2.99 11.19 -7.31
N LEU A 61 -3.49 9.97 -7.54
CA LEU A 61 -2.69 8.75 -7.37
C LEU A 61 -1.71 8.57 -8.53
N VAL A 62 -2.12 8.90 -9.76
CA VAL A 62 -1.21 8.91 -10.92
C VAL A 62 -0.04 9.86 -10.66
N ALA A 63 -0.30 11.09 -10.21
CA ALA A 63 0.74 12.05 -9.87
C ALA A 63 1.64 11.57 -8.70
N ALA A 64 1.09 10.84 -7.73
CA ALA A 64 1.87 10.25 -6.64
C ALA A 64 2.81 9.15 -7.14
N VAL A 65 2.37 8.32 -8.07
CA VAL A 65 3.22 7.28 -8.70
C VAL A 65 4.36 7.92 -9.51
N GLU A 66 4.08 8.96 -10.29
CA GLU A 66 5.11 9.72 -11.00
C GLU A 66 6.15 10.28 -10.03
N ALA A 67 5.70 10.93 -8.95
CA ALA A 67 6.58 11.46 -7.91
C ALA A 67 7.41 10.37 -7.21
N ALA A 68 6.84 9.19 -6.95
CA ALA A 68 7.57 8.07 -6.38
C ALA A 68 8.69 7.58 -7.31
N HIS A 69 8.41 7.49 -8.60
CA HIS A 69 9.42 7.12 -9.58
C HIS A 69 10.55 8.15 -9.72
N GLU A 70 10.24 9.45 -9.60
CA GLU A 70 11.26 10.52 -9.57
C GLU A 70 12.12 10.47 -8.31
N ARG A 71 11.59 9.91 -7.22
CA ARG A 71 12.29 9.71 -5.94
C ARG A 71 12.95 8.32 -5.83
N GLU A 72 12.99 7.54 -6.92
CA GLU A 72 13.57 6.19 -6.95
C GLU A 72 12.94 5.22 -5.93
N MET A 73 11.63 5.39 -5.70
CA MET A 73 10.83 4.51 -4.86
C MET A 73 10.24 3.36 -5.68
N THR A 74 9.95 2.24 -5.02
CA THR A 74 9.15 1.15 -5.61
C THR A 74 7.66 1.40 -5.37
N VAL A 75 6.83 1.15 -6.36
CA VAL A 75 5.38 1.28 -6.23
C VAL A 75 4.74 -0.11 -6.08
N VAL A 76 3.85 -0.25 -5.11
CA VAL A 76 2.95 -1.40 -4.98
C VAL A 76 1.53 -0.89 -5.17
N ALA A 77 0.93 -1.17 -6.32
CA ALA A 77 -0.39 -0.68 -6.69
C ALA A 77 -1.45 -1.79 -6.60
N LEU A 78 -2.47 -1.57 -5.76
CA LEU A 78 -3.66 -2.38 -5.69
C LEU A 78 -4.78 -1.68 -6.44
N THR A 79 -5.27 -2.32 -7.52
CA THR A 79 -6.29 -1.73 -8.39
C THR A 79 -7.45 -2.70 -8.62
N GLY A 80 -8.49 -2.21 -9.29
CA GLY A 80 -9.59 -3.03 -9.79
C GLY A 80 -9.77 -2.89 -11.29
N ALA A 81 -10.80 -3.49 -11.81
CA ALA A 81 -11.14 -3.52 -13.24
C ALA A 81 -9.97 -4.01 -14.09
N ARG A 82 -9.30 -3.12 -14.78
CA ARG A 82 -8.12 -3.37 -15.62
C ARG A 82 -6.91 -2.51 -15.23
N GLY A 83 -6.93 -1.96 -14.02
CA GLY A 83 -5.84 -1.14 -13.50
C GLY A 83 -5.82 0.31 -13.96
N GLY A 84 -6.61 0.67 -14.97
CA GLY A 84 -6.78 2.04 -15.44
C GLY A 84 -5.46 2.74 -15.82
N ARG A 85 -5.43 4.06 -15.59
CA ARG A 85 -4.26 4.91 -15.86
C ARG A 85 -3.06 4.56 -14.96
N LEU A 86 -3.31 4.06 -13.74
CA LEU A 86 -2.25 3.66 -12.83
C LEU A 86 -1.43 2.50 -13.41
N ALA A 87 -2.09 1.46 -13.93
CA ALA A 87 -1.40 0.32 -14.54
C ALA A 87 -0.47 0.73 -15.67
N ALA A 88 -0.86 1.74 -16.46
CA ALA A 88 -0.05 2.25 -17.57
C ALA A 88 1.20 3.05 -17.13
N GLN A 89 1.25 3.48 -15.86
CA GLN A 89 2.39 4.22 -15.29
C GLN A 89 3.40 3.31 -14.58
N LEU A 90 3.02 2.07 -14.24
CA LEU A 90 3.88 1.16 -13.51
C LEU A 90 5.07 0.71 -14.36
N ARG A 91 6.21 0.54 -13.70
CA ARG A 91 7.47 0.06 -14.26
C ARG A 91 7.66 -1.42 -13.96
N ASP A 92 8.58 -2.07 -14.63
CA ASP A 92 8.91 -3.49 -14.42
C ASP A 92 9.39 -3.80 -12.98
N THR A 93 9.87 -2.78 -12.28
CA THR A 93 10.30 -2.87 -10.87
C THR A 93 9.16 -2.73 -9.87
N ASP A 94 7.97 -2.33 -10.32
CA ASP A 94 6.80 -2.14 -9.48
C ASP A 94 5.99 -3.43 -9.33
N VAL A 95 5.12 -3.47 -8.34
CA VAL A 95 4.20 -4.59 -8.11
C VAL A 95 2.77 -4.15 -8.38
N HIS A 96 2.09 -4.87 -9.25
CA HIS A 96 0.69 -4.61 -9.57
C HIS A 96 -0.21 -5.78 -9.14
N VAL A 97 -1.12 -5.52 -8.21
CA VAL A 97 -2.19 -6.45 -7.83
C VAL A 97 -3.51 -5.90 -8.34
N CYS A 98 -4.06 -6.52 -9.38
CA CYS A 98 -5.31 -6.10 -9.99
C CYS A 98 -6.44 -7.08 -9.67
N VAL A 99 -7.47 -6.61 -8.98
CA VAL A 99 -8.70 -7.35 -8.76
C VAL A 99 -9.57 -7.27 -10.02
N PRO A 100 -9.87 -8.37 -10.72
CA PRO A 100 -10.59 -8.33 -11.99
C PRO A 100 -12.12 -8.14 -11.78
N HIS A 101 -12.50 -7.07 -11.12
CA HIS A 101 -13.89 -6.72 -10.80
C HIS A 101 -14.11 -5.22 -10.92
N GLU A 102 -15.30 -4.82 -11.41
CA GLU A 102 -15.61 -3.42 -11.68
C GLU A 102 -16.31 -2.70 -10.53
N GLN A 103 -16.88 -3.44 -9.58
CA GLN A 103 -17.61 -2.85 -8.45
C GLN A 103 -16.65 -2.40 -7.34
N PRO A 104 -16.53 -1.09 -7.06
CA PRO A 104 -15.53 -0.55 -6.14
C PRO A 104 -15.57 -1.16 -4.74
N ALA A 105 -16.76 -1.45 -4.21
CA ALA A 105 -16.92 -2.06 -2.90
C ALA A 105 -16.25 -3.45 -2.82
N ARG A 106 -16.47 -4.29 -3.85
CA ARG A 106 -15.88 -5.64 -3.92
C ARG A 106 -14.36 -5.57 -4.09
N VAL A 107 -13.89 -4.64 -4.92
CA VAL A 107 -12.45 -4.39 -5.08
C VAL A 107 -11.82 -3.97 -3.75
N SER A 108 -12.45 -3.05 -3.02
CA SER A 108 -11.92 -2.57 -1.73
C SER A 108 -11.87 -3.66 -0.66
N GLU A 109 -12.84 -4.57 -0.63
CA GLU A 109 -12.82 -5.74 0.27
C GLU A 109 -11.61 -6.64 0.01
N LEU A 110 -11.30 -6.90 -1.27
CA LEU A 110 -10.14 -7.69 -1.67
C LEU A 110 -8.83 -6.93 -1.45
N HIS A 111 -8.80 -5.62 -1.64
CA HIS A 111 -7.64 -4.80 -1.27
C HIS A 111 -7.33 -4.91 0.23
N LEU A 112 -8.36 -4.90 1.09
CA LEU A 112 -8.17 -5.09 2.53
C LEU A 112 -7.61 -6.48 2.84
N LEU A 113 -8.12 -7.53 2.19
CA LEU A 113 -7.58 -8.88 2.33
C LEU A 113 -6.10 -8.94 1.94
N VAL A 114 -5.74 -8.37 0.77
CA VAL A 114 -4.34 -8.31 0.32
C VAL A 114 -3.47 -7.55 1.30
N LEU A 115 -3.96 -6.42 1.86
CA LEU A 115 -3.22 -5.66 2.88
C LEU A 115 -2.94 -6.51 4.12
N HIS A 116 -3.89 -7.32 4.58
CA HIS A 116 -3.69 -8.24 5.69
C HIS A 116 -2.67 -9.33 5.35
N CYS A 117 -2.73 -9.93 4.16
CA CYS A 117 -1.72 -10.89 3.69
C CYS A 117 -0.31 -10.27 3.62
N LEU A 118 -0.20 -9.02 3.19
CA LEU A 118 1.08 -8.30 3.19
C LEU A 118 1.59 -8.07 4.62
N ALA A 119 0.71 -7.74 5.56
CA ALA A 119 1.09 -7.57 6.97
C ALA A 119 1.56 -8.88 7.58
N ASP A 120 0.87 -10.01 7.33
CA ASP A 120 1.28 -11.35 7.75
C ASP A 120 2.62 -11.74 7.14
N GLY A 121 2.80 -11.50 5.85
CA GLY A 121 4.06 -11.78 5.15
C GLY A 121 5.23 -11.00 5.71
N LEU A 122 5.03 -9.72 6.05
CA LEU A 122 6.04 -8.89 6.70
C LEU A 122 6.38 -9.42 8.09
N ASP A 123 5.39 -9.77 8.90
CA ASP A 123 5.60 -10.32 10.23
C ASP A 123 6.33 -11.68 10.15
N ALA A 124 5.97 -12.54 9.20
CA ALA A 124 6.64 -13.82 8.97
C ALA A 124 8.12 -13.63 8.57
N GLN A 125 8.42 -12.66 7.72
CA GLN A 125 9.80 -12.37 7.30
C GLN A 125 10.65 -11.75 8.40
N LEU A 126 10.08 -10.88 9.21
CA LEU A 126 10.80 -10.17 10.26
C LEU A 126 10.95 -10.99 11.56
N LEU A 127 9.97 -11.83 11.88
CA LEU A 127 9.88 -12.54 13.16
C LEU A 127 9.99 -14.07 13.01
N GLY A 128 10.05 -14.59 11.79
CA GLY A 128 9.89 -16.01 11.49
C GLY A 128 8.43 -16.47 11.50
N LEU A 129 8.18 -17.68 11.02
CA LEU A 129 6.83 -18.28 11.05
C LEU A 129 6.41 -18.54 12.50
N PRO A 130 5.11 -18.43 12.84
CA PRO A 130 4.61 -18.82 14.14
C PRO A 130 4.92 -20.30 14.38
N GLU A 131 5.39 -20.62 15.59
CA GLU A 131 5.54 -22.02 16.00
C GLU A 131 4.16 -22.68 15.94
N THR A 132 4.02 -23.76 15.19
CA THR A 132 2.82 -24.59 15.23
C THR A 132 2.77 -25.21 16.62
N PRO A 133 1.68 -25.06 17.39
CA PRO A 133 1.59 -25.74 18.68
C PRO A 133 1.78 -27.23 18.43
N SER A 134 2.81 -27.80 19.04
CA SER A 134 3.02 -29.25 19.04
C SER A 134 1.76 -29.87 19.64
N THR A 135 1.03 -30.63 18.84
CA THR A 135 0.01 -31.55 19.36
C THR A 135 0.76 -32.57 20.21
N GLU A 136 0.90 -32.29 21.50
CA GLU A 136 1.22 -33.33 22.46
C GLU A 136 0.10 -34.35 22.36
N THR A 137 0.40 -35.46 21.72
CA THR A 137 -0.38 -36.68 21.82
C THR A 137 -0.30 -37.11 23.28
N GLU A 138 -1.28 -36.70 24.10
CA GLU A 138 -1.53 -37.41 25.34
C GLU A 138 -1.76 -38.87 25.01
N ASN A 139 -0.77 -39.67 25.37
CA ASN A 139 -0.85 -41.11 25.34
C ASN A 139 -1.64 -41.54 26.59
N PRO A 140 -2.90 -42.03 26.48
CA PRO A 140 -3.62 -42.54 27.64
C PRO A 140 -2.96 -43.87 28.05
N ALA A 141 -2.41 -43.85 29.23
CA ALA A 141 -1.99 -45.07 29.93
C ALA A 141 -3.20 -45.91 30.39
#